data_3cc305a9fada3cf0c4a5be2ca3e90a51
#
_entry.id   3cc305a9fada3cf0c4a5be2ca3e90a51
#
_cell.length_a   1.000
_cell.length_b   1.000
_cell.length_c   1.000
_cell.angle_alpha   90.00
_cell.angle_beta   90.00
_cell.angle_gamma   90.00
#
_symmetry.space_group_name_H-M   'P 1'
#
loop_
_entity.id
_entity.type
_entity.pdbx_description
1 polymer ?
#
loop_
_entity_poly.entity_id
_entity_poly.type
_entity_poly.pdbx_seq_one_letter_code
_entity_poly.pdbx_strand_id
1 'polypeptide(L)'
;MGDMTITLIDEAHYDAEMDAKVLPALQACLTEGCMKPATHDSDGKALPTLDNPGTLHYCCYDVRKFNESRGGRSAGPFRGAVVISHGFTEFGRKYSEMVWYFLLAGYSVCVFEHRGHGHSAHDMSNPSLVWIDDWRRYVA
;
A
#
# COMPACT_ATOMS: atom_id res chain seq x y z
N MET A 1 -17.31 1.37 25.26
CA MET A 1 -16.63 1.19 23.95
C MET A 1 -17.59 1.72 22.90
N GLY A 2 -17.37 2.94 22.42
CA GLY A 2 -18.26 3.54 21.44
C GLY A 2 -18.21 2.76 20.14
N ASP A 3 -19.36 2.40 19.62
CA ASP A 3 -19.51 1.74 18.33
C ASP A 3 -19.04 2.71 17.23
N MET A 4 -17.94 2.38 16.57
CA MET A 4 -17.35 3.23 15.54
C MET A 4 -18.05 2.90 14.21
N THR A 5 -19.09 3.64 13.90
CA THR A 5 -19.78 3.50 12.62
C THR A 5 -18.94 4.18 11.53
N ILE A 6 -18.36 3.41 10.63
CA ILE A 6 -17.68 3.90 9.44
C ILE A 6 -18.72 4.08 8.34
N THR A 7 -18.85 5.31 7.82
CA THR A 7 -19.71 5.59 6.67
C THR A 7 -18.98 5.14 5.41
N LEU A 8 -19.60 4.25 4.64
CA LEU A 8 -19.09 3.80 3.36
C LEU A 8 -19.25 4.91 2.31
N ILE A 9 -18.44 4.81 1.26
CA ILE A 9 -18.55 5.65 0.06
C ILE A 9 -19.88 5.33 -0.64
N ASP A 10 -20.56 6.37 -1.12
CA ASP A 10 -21.77 6.20 -1.91
C ASP A 10 -21.42 5.65 -3.30
N GLU A 11 -21.83 4.42 -3.58
CA GLU A 11 -21.55 3.76 -4.86
C GLU A 11 -22.12 4.52 -6.05
N ALA A 12 -23.25 5.23 -5.88
CA ALA A 12 -23.84 6.03 -6.95
C ALA A 12 -23.00 7.27 -7.33
N HIS A 13 -22.12 7.71 -6.44
CA HIS A 13 -21.23 8.86 -6.62
C HIS A 13 -19.76 8.50 -6.39
N TYR A 14 -19.39 7.25 -6.62
CA TYR A 14 -18.10 6.67 -6.27
C TYR A 14 -16.91 7.52 -6.73
N ASP A 15 -16.82 7.82 -8.02
CA ASP A 15 -15.70 8.58 -8.58
C ASP A 15 -15.61 9.98 -7.97
N ALA A 16 -16.74 10.66 -7.81
CA ALA A 16 -16.78 11.99 -7.21
C ALA A 16 -16.34 11.99 -5.73
N GLU A 17 -16.75 10.99 -4.95
CA GLU A 17 -16.30 10.85 -3.57
C GLU A 17 -14.83 10.44 -3.47
N MET A 18 -14.35 9.56 -4.36
CA MET A 18 -12.94 9.22 -4.41
C MET A 18 -12.09 10.45 -4.69
N ASP A 19 -12.41 11.21 -5.72
CA ASP A 19 -11.62 12.38 -6.15
C ASP A 19 -11.69 13.54 -5.15
N ALA A 20 -12.87 13.83 -4.61
CA ALA A 20 -13.05 14.99 -3.74
C ALA A 20 -12.66 14.73 -2.28
N LYS A 21 -12.72 13.51 -1.80
CA LYS A 21 -12.64 13.17 -0.37
C LYS A 21 -11.51 12.19 -0.05
N VAL A 22 -11.47 11.05 -0.74
CA VAL A 22 -10.55 9.95 -0.40
C VAL A 22 -9.14 10.27 -0.85
N LEU A 23 -8.91 10.48 -2.13
CA LEU A 23 -7.56 10.66 -2.67
C LEU A 23 -6.82 11.85 -2.08
N PRO A 24 -7.43 13.03 -1.88
CA PRO A 24 -6.76 14.15 -1.22
C PRO A 24 -6.35 13.85 0.24
N ALA A 25 -7.21 13.13 0.98
CA ALA A 25 -6.91 12.76 2.36
C ALA A 25 -5.79 11.71 2.45
N LEU A 26 -5.77 10.74 1.53
CA LEU A 26 -4.67 9.78 1.43
C LEU A 26 -3.35 10.48 1.08
N GLN A 27 -3.37 11.40 0.13
CA GLN A 27 -2.19 12.18 -0.25
C GLN A 27 -1.62 12.98 0.93
N ALA A 28 -2.48 13.52 1.80
CA ALA A 28 -2.05 14.29 2.97
C ALA A 28 -1.32 13.47 4.04
N CYS A 29 -1.52 12.16 4.07
CA CYS A 29 -0.89 11.26 5.04
C CYS A 29 0.09 10.26 4.42
N LEU A 30 0.31 10.34 3.10
CA LEU A 30 1.18 9.45 2.34
C LEU A 30 2.66 9.74 2.62
N THR A 31 3.41 8.67 2.77
CA THR A 31 4.87 8.63 2.58
C THR A 31 5.16 7.49 1.62
N GLU A 32 5.76 7.79 0.49
CA GLU A 32 6.13 6.78 -0.50
C GLU A 32 7.64 6.77 -0.74
N GLY A 33 8.15 5.66 -1.20
CA GLY A 33 9.55 5.49 -1.49
C GLY A 33 9.85 4.13 -2.11
N CYS A 34 11.14 3.85 -2.21
CA CYS A 34 11.63 2.59 -2.74
C CYS A 34 12.59 1.94 -1.74
N MET A 35 12.53 0.63 -1.64
CA MET A 35 13.46 -0.18 -0.86
C MET A 35 14.19 -1.16 -1.76
N LYS A 36 15.38 -1.58 -1.35
CA LYS A 36 16.10 -2.66 -2.04
C LYS A 36 15.41 -3.99 -1.76
N PRO A 37 15.33 -4.88 -2.76
CA PRO A 37 14.89 -6.25 -2.53
C PRO A 37 15.77 -6.95 -1.51
N ALA A 38 15.21 -7.91 -0.77
CA ALA A 38 15.98 -8.75 0.11
C ALA A 38 16.99 -9.60 -0.69
N THR A 39 18.14 -9.86 -0.09
CA THR A 39 19.19 -10.71 -0.67
C THR A 39 19.15 -12.14 -0.12
N HIS A 40 18.35 -12.36 0.92
CA HIS A 40 18.15 -13.63 1.57
C HIS A 40 16.67 -13.84 1.86
N ASP A 41 16.26 -15.10 1.88
CA ASP A 41 14.90 -15.47 2.31
C ASP A 41 14.76 -15.45 3.85
N SER A 42 13.57 -15.79 4.37
CA SER A 42 13.27 -15.82 5.79
C SER A 42 14.15 -16.80 6.59
N ASP A 43 14.69 -17.82 5.95
CA ASP A 43 15.55 -18.83 6.56
C ASP A 43 17.05 -18.47 6.47
N GLY A 44 17.35 -17.27 5.95
CA GLY A 44 18.72 -16.78 5.77
C GLY A 44 19.46 -17.38 4.57
N LYS A 45 18.75 -18.08 3.67
CA LYS A 45 19.35 -18.62 2.46
C LYS A 45 19.43 -17.53 1.39
N ALA A 46 20.60 -17.42 0.75
CA ALA A 46 20.81 -16.45 -0.31
C ALA A 46 19.83 -16.68 -1.49
N LEU A 47 19.21 -15.57 -1.92
CA LEU A 47 18.41 -15.54 -3.14
C LEU A 47 19.30 -15.41 -4.37
N PRO A 48 18.83 -15.86 -5.55
CA PRO A 48 19.56 -15.67 -6.80
C PRO A 48 19.91 -14.20 -7.00
N THR A 49 21.15 -13.90 -7.35
CA THR A 49 21.57 -12.56 -7.73
C THR A 49 21.00 -12.21 -9.10
N LEU A 50 20.41 -11.03 -9.22
CA LEU A 50 19.95 -10.47 -10.49
C LEU A 50 20.98 -9.48 -11.02
N ASP A 51 21.14 -9.42 -12.34
CA ASP A 51 21.95 -8.40 -13.02
C ASP A 51 21.41 -7.00 -12.76
N ASN A 52 20.07 -6.88 -12.62
CA ASN A 52 19.40 -5.65 -12.22
C ASN A 52 18.48 -5.94 -11.02
N PRO A 53 18.93 -5.78 -9.78
CA PRO A 53 18.11 -6.02 -8.61
C PRO A 53 16.91 -5.05 -8.52
N GLY A 54 17.05 -3.84 -9.07
CA GLY A 54 16.00 -2.81 -9.02
C GLY A 54 15.61 -2.42 -7.60
N THR A 55 14.40 -1.89 -7.46
CA THR A 55 13.81 -1.49 -6.18
C THR A 55 12.35 -1.93 -6.09
N LEU A 56 11.85 -2.07 -4.87
CA LEU A 56 10.44 -2.29 -4.58
C LEU A 56 9.83 -0.97 -4.10
N HIS A 57 8.73 -0.59 -4.70
CA HIS A 57 7.99 0.61 -4.33
C HIS A 57 7.04 0.33 -3.16
N TYR A 58 6.88 1.30 -2.27
CA TYR A 58 5.94 1.24 -1.17
C TYR A 58 5.23 2.56 -0.94
N CYS A 59 4.00 2.47 -0.43
CA CYS A 59 3.18 3.57 0.04
C CYS A 59 2.78 3.31 1.49
N CYS A 60 3.13 4.20 2.41
CA CYS A 60 2.73 4.12 3.81
C CYS A 60 1.85 5.32 4.15
N TYR A 61 0.68 5.06 4.73
CA TYR A 61 -0.32 6.04 5.13
C TYR A 61 -0.37 6.10 6.65
N ASP A 62 0.01 7.24 7.22
CA ASP A 62 0.04 7.43 8.67
C ASP A 62 -1.32 7.93 9.18
N VAL A 63 -1.97 7.16 10.02
CA VAL A 63 -3.27 7.50 10.60
C VAL A 63 -3.23 8.78 11.45
N ARG A 64 -2.10 9.13 12.05
CA ARG A 64 -1.96 10.36 12.83
C ARG A 64 -2.02 11.58 11.93
N LYS A 65 -1.23 11.58 10.85
CA LYS A 65 -1.27 12.64 9.82
C LYS A 65 -2.65 12.72 9.16
N PHE A 66 -3.27 11.57 8.89
CA PHE A 66 -4.64 11.50 8.38
C PHE A 66 -5.63 12.22 9.29
N ASN A 67 -5.56 11.97 10.59
CA ASN A 67 -6.42 12.61 11.58
C ASN A 67 -6.14 14.10 11.72
N GLU A 68 -4.88 14.52 11.73
CA GLU A 68 -4.47 15.93 11.75
C GLU A 68 -5.02 16.70 10.54
N SER A 69 -4.91 16.13 9.33
CA SER A 69 -5.42 16.76 8.10
C SER A 69 -6.93 16.96 8.08
N ARG A 70 -7.66 16.16 8.88
CA ARG A 70 -9.12 16.25 9.05
C ARG A 70 -9.55 17.10 10.25
N GLY A 71 -8.66 17.91 10.80
CA GLY A 71 -8.93 18.81 11.94
C GLY A 71 -8.98 18.10 13.29
N GLY A 72 -8.34 16.97 13.45
CA GLY A 72 -8.25 16.22 14.71
C GLY A 72 -9.57 15.66 15.21
N ARG A 73 -10.65 15.79 14.42
CA ARG A 73 -11.97 15.31 14.80
C ARG A 73 -12.07 13.81 14.61
N SER A 74 -12.29 13.12 15.73
CA SER A 74 -12.56 11.69 15.85
C SER A 74 -11.47 10.72 15.35
N ALA A 75 -10.24 11.00 15.72
CA ALA A 75 -9.27 9.93 15.74
C ALA A 75 -9.56 9.06 16.95
N GLY A 76 -10.11 7.90 16.72
CA GLY A 76 -10.01 6.83 17.70
C GLY A 76 -8.52 6.58 18.03
N PRO A 77 -8.21 5.88 19.13
CA PRO A 77 -6.82 5.58 19.48
C PRO A 77 -6.16 4.82 18.31
N PHE A 78 -4.86 5.08 18.11
CA PHE A 78 -4.05 4.27 17.19
C PHE A 78 -4.18 2.79 17.55
N ARG A 79 -4.63 1.99 16.60
CA ARG A 79 -4.91 0.56 16.81
C ARG A 79 -3.81 -0.37 16.30
N GLY A 80 -2.89 0.15 15.49
CA GLY A 80 -1.81 -0.62 14.90
C GLY A 80 -1.57 -0.29 13.43
N ALA A 81 -0.87 -1.17 12.75
CA ALA A 81 -0.58 -1.05 11.33
C ALA A 81 -1.09 -2.28 10.56
N VAL A 82 -1.56 -2.03 9.34
CA VAL A 82 -1.95 -3.06 8.37
C VAL A 82 -0.94 -3.02 7.23
N VAL A 83 -0.43 -4.18 6.85
CA VAL A 83 0.40 -4.34 5.65
C VAL A 83 -0.44 -5.05 4.60
N ILE A 84 -0.56 -4.44 3.42
CA ILE A 84 -1.26 -5.02 2.28
C ILE A 84 -0.22 -5.61 1.33
N SER A 85 -0.28 -6.93 1.15
CA SER A 85 0.43 -7.68 0.12
C SER A 85 -0.57 -7.98 -0.99
N HIS A 86 -0.44 -7.32 -2.12
CA HIS A 86 -1.41 -7.42 -3.21
C HIS A 86 -1.30 -8.75 -3.99
N GLY A 87 -2.34 -9.06 -4.76
CA GLY A 87 -2.38 -10.23 -5.63
C GLY A 87 -1.64 -10.02 -6.95
N PHE A 88 -1.57 -11.10 -7.75
CA PHE A 88 -0.98 -11.08 -9.08
C PHE A 88 -1.73 -10.10 -9.99
N THR A 89 -0.99 -9.33 -10.79
CA THR A 89 -1.51 -8.27 -11.68
C THR A 89 -2.18 -7.07 -10.98
N GLU A 90 -1.97 -6.90 -9.70
CA GLU A 90 -2.49 -5.76 -8.94
C GLU A 90 -1.41 -4.70 -8.67
N PHE A 91 -1.80 -3.58 -8.09
CA PHE A 91 -0.91 -2.46 -7.75
C PHE A 91 -1.50 -1.62 -6.62
N GLY A 92 -0.67 -0.83 -5.95
CA GLY A 92 -1.01 -0.14 -4.71
C GLY A 92 -2.26 0.72 -4.78
N ARG A 93 -2.48 1.47 -5.87
CA ARG A 93 -3.65 2.37 -6.01
C ARG A 93 -5.01 1.68 -6.03
N LYS A 94 -5.08 0.41 -6.40
CA LYS A 94 -6.32 -0.37 -6.33
C LYS A 94 -6.88 -0.47 -4.90
N TYR A 95 -6.03 -0.31 -3.91
CA TYR A 95 -6.39 -0.44 -2.51
C TYR A 95 -6.76 0.89 -1.83
N SER A 96 -6.85 2.00 -2.58
CA SER A 96 -7.09 3.33 -2.02
C SER A 96 -8.33 3.40 -1.14
N GLU A 97 -9.44 2.84 -1.57
CA GLU A 97 -10.68 2.79 -0.79
C GLU A 97 -10.51 1.94 0.49
N MET A 98 -9.88 0.78 0.38
CA MET A 98 -9.59 -0.08 1.54
C MET A 98 -8.67 0.63 2.54
N VAL A 99 -7.63 1.31 2.06
CA VAL A 99 -6.73 2.13 2.88
C VAL A 99 -7.52 3.20 3.63
N TRP A 100 -8.44 3.89 2.95
CA TRP A 100 -9.32 4.89 3.55
C TRP A 100 -10.11 4.30 4.74
N TYR A 101 -10.72 3.14 4.58
CA TYR A 101 -11.49 2.52 5.67
C TYR A 101 -10.61 2.07 6.84
N PHE A 102 -9.41 1.56 6.59
CA PHE A 102 -8.48 1.23 7.66
C PHE A 102 -8.03 2.49 8.42
N LEU A 103 -7.75 3.59 7.74
CA LEU A 103 -7.41 4.86 8.39
C LEU A 103 -8.57 5.38 9.24
N LEU A 104 -9.81 5.33 8.74
CA LEU A 104 -11.00 5.66 9.52
C LEU A 104 -11.15 4.77 10.75
N ALA A 105 -10.77 3.50 10.64
CA ALA A 105 -10.79 2.55 11.75
C ALA A 105 -9.62 2.73 12.75
N GLY A 106 -8.68 3.63 12.49
CA GLY A 106 -7.57 3.92 13.39
C GLY A 106 -6.28 3.13 13.13
N TYR A 107 -6.13 2.54 11.95
CA TYR A 107 -4.92 1.83 11.54
C TYR A 107 -4.10 2.65 10.56
N SER A 108 -2.78 2.69 10.74
CA SER A 108 -1.87 3.06 9.65
C SER A 108 -1.80 1.91 8.64
N VAL A 109 -1.54 2.22 7.37
CA VAL A 109 -1.52 1.21 6.31
C VAL A 109 -0.23 1.34 5.50
N CYS A 110 0.41 0.23 5.22
CA CYS A 110 1.52 0.16 4.28
C CYS A 110 1.16 -0.82 3.14
N VAL A 111 1.28 -0.35 1.92
CA VAL A 111 1.12 -1.16 0.70
C VAL A 111 2.47 -1.18 0.01
N PHE A 112 3.04 -2.34 -0.22
CA PHE A 112 4.22 -2.48 -1.06
C PHE A 112 3.85 -3.20 -2.36
N GLU A 113 4.53 -2.84 -3.43
CA GLU A 113 4.31 -3.44 -4.73
C GLU A 113 5.36 -4.52 -5.00
N HIS A 114 4.88 -5.72 -5.27
CA HIS A 114 5.77 -6.84 -5.62
C HIS A 114 6.57 -6.54 -6.88
N ARG A 115 7.74 -7.16 -7.00
CA ARG A 115 8.54 -7.13 -8.22
C ARG A 115 7.68 -7.48 -9.44
N GLY A 116 7.85 -6.76 -10.53
CA GLY A 116 7.03 -6.89 -11.72
C GLY A 116 5.67 -6.21 -11.67
N HIS A 117 5.36 -5.44 -10.62
CA HIS A 117 4.08 -4.77 -10.44
C HIS A 117 4.25 -3.28 -10.15
N GLY A 118 3.28 -2.48 -10.58
CA GLY A 118 3.18 -1.06 -10.29
C GLY A 118 4.47 -0.29 -10.61
N HIS A 119 4.98 0.42 -9.62
CA HIS A 119 6.23 1.20 -9.72
C HIS A 119 7.49 0.45 -9.25
N SER A 120 7.34 -0.82 -8.83
CA SER A 120 8.47 -1.68 -8.52
C SER A 120 9.25 -2.09 -9.77
N ALA A 121 10.47 -2.60 -9.58
CA ALA A 121 11.29 -3.07 -10.69
C ALA A 121 10.61 -4.17 -11.50
N HIS A 122 10.73 -4.08 -12.81
CA HIS A 122 10.23 -5.06 -13.76
C HIS A 122 11.40 -5.77 -14.45
N ASP A 123 11.27 -7.09 -14.64
CA ASP A 123 12.27 -7.90 -15.36
C ASP A 123 11.99 -7.95 -16.87
N MET A 124 10.75 -7.62 -17.25
CA MET A 124 10.34 -7.54 -18.65
C MET A 124 10.43 -6.12 -19.18
N SER A 125 10.82 -5.96 -20.44
CA SER A 125 10.83 -4.65 -21.12
C SER A 125 9.43 -4.05 -21.26
N ASN A 126 8.40 -4.90 -21.35
CA ASN A 126 7.01 -4.47 -21.30
C ASN A 126 6.50 -4.52 -19.84
N PRO A 127 6.22 -3.36 -19.22
CA PRO A 127 5.78 -3.31 -17.82
C PRO A 127 4.38 -3.88 -17.57
N SER A 128 3.62 -4.17 -18.62
CA SER A 128 2.33 -4.87 -18.50
C SER A 128 2.47 -6.38 -18.33
N LEU A 129 3.67 -6.91 -18.52
CA LEU A 129 3.95 -8.32 -18.35
C LEU A 129 4.64 -8.56 -17.01
N VAL A 130 4.09 -9.46 -16.24
CA VAL A 130 4.69 -9.90 -14.97
C VAL A 130 5.43 -11.19 -15.20
N TRP A 131 6.71 -11.20 -14.88
CA TRP A 131 7.56 -12.39 -14.84
C TRP A 131 8.49 -12.31 -13.63
N ILE A 132 8.77 -13.43 -13.04
CA ILE A 132 9.70 -13.58 -11.94
C ILE A 132 10.46 -14.90 -12.09
N ASP A 133 11.76 -14.86 -11.87
CA ASP A 133 12.64 -16.01 -12.01
C ASP A 133 12.54 -17.01 -10.86
N ASP A 134 12.22 -16.50 -9.65
CA ASP A 134 12.17 -17.31 -8.43
C ASP A 134 11.05 -16.76 -7.50
N TRP A 135 10.09 -17.62 -7.16
CA TRP A 135 8.95 -17.28 -6.31
C TRP A 135 9.36 -16.77 -4.91
N ARG A 136 10.53 -17.16 -4.41
CA ARG A 136 11.06 -16.70 -3.12
C ARG A 136 11.26 -15.19 -3.08
N ARG A 137 11.39 -14.53 -4.24
CA ARG A 137 11.46 -13.07 -4.33
C ARG A 137 10.19 -12.36 -3.94
N TYR A 138 9.06 -13.08 -3.84
CA TYR A 138 7.81 -12.50 -3.33
C TYR A 138 7.69 -12.57 -1.81
N VAL A 139 8.47 -13.39 -1.14
CA VAL A 139 8.39 -13.63 0.30
C VAL A 139 9.65 -13.21 1.07
N ALA A 140 10.61 -12.61 0.39
CA ALA A 140 11.90 -12.18 0.93
C ALA A 140 11.96 -10.69 1.24
#